data_7652b341df5746df549a5ec672103d0a
#
_entry.id   7652b341df5746df549a5ec672103d0a
#
_cell.length_a   1.000
_cell.length_b   1.000
_cell.length_c   1.000
_cell.angle_alpha   90.00
_cell.angle_beta   90.00
_cell.angle_gamma   90.00
#
_symmetry.space_group_name_H-M   'P 1'
#
loop_
_entity.id
_entity.type
_entity.pdbx_description
1 polymer ?
#
loop_
_entity_poly.entity_id
_entity_poly.type
_entity_poly.pdbx_seq_one_letter_code
_entity_poly.pdbx_strand_id
1 'polypeptide(L)'
;MNKNLEEIFSFDNITDDCVKCGKCIPVCTIHNVNADEVTSPRGFIDLLGAYKRGQLELDKNAKDIFESCFLCTACVEVCPKSLPTDMVIEQARADIAKKFGIAWYKKAFFLLLRHRWLNDLAFKLGWVF
;
A
#
# COMPACT_ATOMS: atom_id res chain seq x y z
N MET A 1 5.86 -9.21 -15.27
CA MET A 1 6.04 -7.86 -14.72
C MET A 1 6.86 -7.07 -15.72
N ASN A 2 6.32 -5.98 -16.23
CA ASN A 2 6.91 -5.25 -17.37
C ASN A 2 8.12 -4.43 -16.88
N LYS A 3 9.32 -4.79 -17.33
CA LYS A 3 10.58 -4.04 -17.09
C LYS A 3 10.48 -2.53 -17.42
N ASN A 4 9.55 -2.14 -18.27
CA ASN A 4 9.35 -0.75 -18.71
C ASN A 4 8.66 0.14 -17.66
N LEU A 5 8.02 -0.43 -16.62
CA LEU A 5 7.39 0.33 -15.55
C LEU A 5 8.40 0.68 -14.44
N GLU A 6 9.45 -0.12 -14.26
CA GLU A 6 10.51 0.16 -13.30
C GLU A 6 11.45 1.28 -13.77
N GLU A 7 11.59 1.48 -15.10
CA GLU A 7 12.41 2.58 -15.66
C GLU A 7 11.67 3.94 -15.69
N ILE A 8 10.32 3.94 -15.75
CA ILE A 8 9.53 5.17 -15.82
C ILE A 8 9.37 5.81 -14.43
N PHE A 9 9.39 5.01 -13.37
CA PHE A 9 9.27 5.48 -11.99
C PHE A 9 10.44 4.97 -11.16
N SER A 10 11.53 5.70 -11.17
CA SER A 10 12.54 5.54 -10.13
C SER A 10 11.94 5.99 -8.80
N PHE A 11 11.38 5.02 -8.06
CA PHE A 11 10.84 5.26 -6.71
C PHE A 11 11.92 5.75 -5.72
N ASP A 12 13.18 5.72 -6.14
CA ASP A 12 14.31 6.09 -5.30
C ASP A 12 14.31 7.59 -4.99
N ASN A 13 13.78 8.40 -5.90
CA ASN A 13 13.78 9.86 -5.75
C ASN A 13 12.45 10.44 -5.24
N ILE A 14 11.39 9.63 -5.07
CA ILE A 14 10.06 10.15 -4.72
C ILE A 14 10.05 10.90 -3.40
N THR A 15 10.92 10.51 -2.47
CA THR A 15 11.08 11.18 -1.18
C THR A 15 11.67 12.57 -1.33
N ASP A 16 12.63 12.72 -2.25
CA ASP A 16 13.32 13.98 -2.52
C ASP A 16 12.45 14.90 -3.39
N ASP A 17 11.60 14.34 -4.26
CA ASP A 17 10.64 15.06 -5.08
C ASP A 17 9.48 15.65 -4.26
N CYS A 18 9.22 15.11 -3.07
CA CYS A 18 8.18 15.60 -2.18
C CYS A 18 8.57 16.93 -1.53
N VAL A 19 7.92 18.02 -1.96
CA VAL A 19 8.16 19.38 -1.41
C VAL A 19 7.51 19.60 -0.03
N LYS A 20 6.96 18.57 0.57
CA LYS A 20 6.36 18.57 1.93
C LYS A 20 5.31 19.66 2.18
N CYS A 21 4.59 20.10 1.14
CA CYS A 21 3.61 21.20 1.19
C CYS A 21 2.35 20.89 2.03
N GLY A 22 2.08 19.61 2.33
CA GLY A 22 0.98 19.19 3.17
C GLY A 22 -0.42 19.18 2.52
N LYS A 23 -0.58 19.53 1.23
CA LYS A 23 -1.88 19.54 0.54
C LYS A 23 -2.60 18.19 0.54
N CYS A 24 -1.86 17.09 0.61
CA CYS A 24 -2.40 15.75 0.64
C CYS A 24 -2.98 15.35 2.01
N ILE A 25 -2.67 16.06 3.09
CA ILE A 25 -3.09 15.73 4.46
C ILE A 25 -4.61 15.89 4.64
N PRO A 26 -5.23 17.04 4.30
CA PRO A 26 -6.66 17.24 4.54
C PRO A 26 -7.57 16.29 3.76
N VAL A 27 -7.10 15.78 2.62
CA VAL A 27 -7.90 14.87 1.76
C VAL A 27 -7.73 13.41 2.13
N CYS A 28 -6.82 13.08 3.05
CA CYS A 28 -6.56 11.70 3.46
C CYS A 28 -7.59 11.24 4.49
N THR A 29 -8.42 10.26 4.12
CA THR A 29 -9.42 9.69 5.01
C THR A 29 -8.79 9.06 6.27
N ILE A 30 -7.66 8.38 6.11
CA ILE A 30 -6.97 7.72 7.24
C ILE A 30 -6.43 8.74 8.21
N HIS A 31 -5.75 9.79 7.71
CA HIS A 31 -5.25 10.86 8.56
C HIS A 31 -6.37 11.57 9.31
N ASN A 32 -7.52 11.81 8.65
CA ASN A 32 -8.67 12.47 9.28
C ASN A 32 -9.27 11.65 10.44
N VAL A 33 -9.12 10.32 10.41
CA VAL A 33 -9.58 9.44 11.50
C VAL A 33 -8.54 9.30 12.59
N ASN A 34 -7.29 9.06 12.22
CA ASN A 34 -6.22 8.76 13.19
C ASN A 34 -5.57 10.02 13.76
N ALA A 35 -5.65 11.15 13.06
CA ALA A 35 -4.96 12.41 13.39
C ALA A 35 -3.44 12.24 13.62
N ASP A 36 -2.83 11.26 12.95
CA ASP A 36 -1.42 10.91 13.09
C ASP A 36 -0.68 11.18 11.77
N GLU A 37 0.41 11.95 11.85
CA GLU A 37 1.24 12.28 10.70
C GLU A 37 1.83 11.04 10.02
N VAL A 38 2.15 10.00 10.79
CA VAL A 38 2.72 8.74 10.28
C VAL A 38 1.79 8.04 9.31
N THR A 39 0.47 8.15 9.53
CA THR A 39 -0.57 7.61 8.65
C THR A 39 -1.07 8.62 7.60
N SER A 40 -0.35 9.71 7.39
CA SER A 40 -0.61 10.68 6.32
C SER A 40 0.08 10.27 5.01
N PRO A 41 -0.39 10.76 3.84
CA PRO A 41 0.28 10.48 2.58
C PRO A 41 1.73 10.94 2.54
N ARG A 42 2.03 12.06 3.19
CA ARG A 42 3.39 12.57 3.35
C ARG A 42 4.21 11.66 4.27
N GLY A 43 3.61 11.20 5.37
CA GLY A 43 4.23 10.25 6.30
C GLY A 43 4.60 8.94 5.63
N PHE A 44 3.74 8.39 4.76
CA PHE A 44 4.05 7.19 4.00
C PHE A 44 5.29 7.36 3.09
N ILE A 45 5.41 8.52 2.43
CA ILE A 45 6.58 8.84 1.59
C ILE A 45 7.84 8.95 2.45
N ASP A 46 7.78 9.64 3.59
CA ASP A 46 8.93 9.79 4.50
C ASP A 46 9.36 8.45 5.10
N LEU A 47 8.41 7.60 5.52
CA LEU A 47 8.71 6.25 6.02
C LEU A 47 9.36 5.37 4.96
N LEU A 48 8.86 5.39 3.73
CA LEU A 48 9.48 4.63 2.65
C LEU A 48 10.88 5.12 2.35
N GLY A 49 11.10 6.44 2.36
CA GLY A 49 12.44 7.01 2.20
C GLY A 49 13.39 6.59 3.31
N ALA A 50 12.94 6.56 4.55
CA ALA A 50 13.73 6.06 5.68
C ALA A 50 14.06 4.57 5.53
N TYR A 51 13.09 3.76 5.09
CA TYR A 51 13.32 2.34 4.80
C TYR A 51 14.37 2.14 3.69
N LYS A 52 14.23 2.84 2.57
CA LYS A 52 15.19 2.75 1.45
C LYS A 52 16.59 3.18 1.83
N ARG A 53 16.74 4.17 2.69
CA ARG A 53 18.05 4.59 3.22
C ARG A 53 18.62 3.66 4.30
N GLY A 54 17.91 2.57 4.64
CA GLY A 54 18.31 1.64 5.69
C GLY A 54 18.22 2.20 7.11
N GLN A 55 17.50 3.31 7.30
CA GLN A 55 17.28 3.95 8.60
C GLN A 55 16.12 3.33 9.38
N LEU A 56 15.22 2.65 8.67
CA LEU A 56 14.04 2.00 9.21
C LEU A 56 13.96 0.56 8.68
N GLU A 57 13.66 -0.39 9.55
CA GLU A 57 13.29 -1.73 9.13
C GLU A 57 11.78 -1.87 8.97
N LEU A 58 11.34 -2.66 7.97
CA LEU A 58 9.94 -3.05 7.86
C LEU A 58 9.63 -4.06 8.97
N ASP A 59 9.09 -3.56 10.06
CA ASP A 59 8.58 -4.33 11.20
C ASP A 59 7.05 -4.49 11.12
N LYS A 60 6.44 -5.02 12.18
CA LYS A 60 4.98 -5.17 12.25
C LYS A 60 4.26 -3.82 12.29
N ASN A 61 4.85 -2.81 12.94
CA ASN A 61 4.26 -1.47 13.00
C ASN A 61 4.27 -0.83 11.61
N ALA A 62 5.40 -0.90 10.89
CA ALA A 62 5.47 -0.43 9.50
C ALA A 62 4.43 -1.13 8.62
N LYS A 63 4.23 -2.44 8.81
CA LYS A 63 3.18 -3.19 8.11
C LYS A 63 1.80 -2.62 8.39
N ASP A 64 1.43 -2.43 9.65
CA ASP A 64 0.10 -1.93 10.03
C ASP A 64 -0.12 -0.51 9.50
N ILE A 65 0.91 0.34 9.52
CA ILE A 65 0.89 1.69 8.98
C ILE A 65 0.62 1.65 7.46
N PHE A 66 1.42 0.92 6.69
CA PHE A 66 1.23 0.85 5.24
C PHE A 66 -0.06 0.14 4.83
N GLU A 67 -0.51 -0.88 5.61
CA GLU A 67 -1.78 -1.57 5.35
C GLU A 67 -3.00 -0.70 5.68
N SER A 68 -2.88 0.36 6.47
CA SER A 68 -3.99 1.27 6.79
C SER A 68 -4.47 2.10 5.60
N CYS A 69 -3.63 2.34 4.58
CA CYS A 69 -4.00 3.14 3.42
C CYS A 69 -5.05 2.44 2.56
N PHE A 70 -6.10 3.16 2.16
CA PHE A 70 -7.16 2.64 1.26
C PHE A 70 -6.82 2.68 -0.23
N LEU A 71 -5.66 3.22 -0.62
CA LEU A 71 -5.28 3.40 -2.03
C LEU A 71 -6.33 4.19 -2.84
N CYS A 72 -6.98 5.15 -2.22
CA CYS A 72 -8.07 5.94 -2.82
C CYS A 72 -7.59 7.02 -3.81
N THR A 73 -6.28 7.18 -3.98
CA THR A 73 -5.62 8.13 -4.90
C THR A 73 -5.88 9.61 -4.68
N ALA A 74 -6.74 10.01 -3.75
CA ALA A 74 -7.07 11.42 -3.48
C ALA A 74 -5.84 12.30 -3.21
N CYS A 75 -4.82 11.74 -2.57
CA CYS A 75 -3.55 12.45 -2.31
C CYS A 75 -2.73 12.70 -3.58
N VAL A 76 -2.84 11.85 -4.59
CA VAL A 76 -2.17 11.99 -5.89
C VAL A 76 -2.80 13.13 -6.68
N GLU A 77 -4.14 13.19 -6.71
CA GLU A 77 -4.90 14.22 -7.43
C GLU A 77 -4.62 15.65 -6.94
N VAL A 78 -4.43 15.83 -5.63
CA VAL A 78 -4.16 17.17 -5.07
C VAL A 78 -2.66 17.51 -5.03
N CYS A 79 -1.80 16.58 -5.41
CA CYS A 79 -0.35 16.75 -5.35
C CYS A 79 0.13 17.67 -6.49
N PRO A 80 0.77 18.83 -6.21
CA PRO A 80 1.28 19.70 -7.25
C PRO A 80 2.42 19.08 -8.07
N LYS A 81 3.02 18.02 -7.57
CA LYS A 81 4.06 17.23 -8.25
C LYS A 81 3.51 15.93 -8.84
N SER A 82 2.22 15.64 -8.67
CA SER A 82 1.57 14.40 -9.12
C SER A 82 2.34 13.14 -8.71
N LEU A 83 2.85 13.13 -7.47
CA LEU A 83 3.64 12.00 -6.96
C LEU A 83 2.75 10.76 -6.85
N PRO A 84 3.16 9.59 -7.40
CA PRO A 84 2.38 8.36 -7.37
C PRO A 84 2.47 7.68 -6.00
N THR A 85 1.88 8.31 -4.98
CA THR A 85 1.92 7.82 -3.59
C THR A 85 1.27 6.45 -3.44
N ASP A 86 0.23 6.16 -4.22
CA ASP A 86 -0.44 4.87 -4.29
C ASP A 86 0.51 3.75 -4.71
N MET A 87 1.28 3.95 -5.78
CA MET A 87 2.27 2.98 -6.27
C MET A 87 3.40 2.76 -5.25
N VAL A 88 3.82 3.81 -4.55
CA VAL A 88 4.81 3.75 -3.47
C VAL A 88 4.34 2.85 -2.34
N ILE A 89 3.09 2.99 -1.94
CA ILE A 89 2.48 2.18 -0.88
C ILE A 89 2.31 0.72 -1.34
N GLU A 90 1.92 0.49 -2.60
CA GLU A 90 1.84 -0.86 -3.16
C GLU A 90 3.21 -1.56 -3.15
N GLN A 91 4.28 -0.86 -3.51
CA GLN A 91 5.63 -1.41 -3.47
C GLN A 91 6.05 -1.75 -2.03
N ALA A 92 5.81 -0.86 -1.07
CA ALA A 92 6.08 -1.12 0.35
C ALA A 92 5.31 -2.35 0.86
N ARG A 93 4.03 -2.49 0.49
CA ARG A 93 3.22 -3.67 0.82
C ARG A 93 3.74 -4.95 0.18
N ALA A 94 4.23 -4.87 -1.06
CA ALA A 94 4.84 -6.03 -1.73
C ALA A 94 6.10 -6.50 -0.99
N ASP A 95 6.96 -5.58 -0.55
CA ASP A 95 8.17 -5.91 0.20
C ASP A 95 7.84 -6.44 1.61
N ILE A 96 6.85 -5.87 2.27
CA ILE A 96 6.30 -6.38 3.53
C ILE A 96 5.76 -7.81 3.35
N ALA A 97 5.01 -8.06 2.28
CA ALA A 97 4.46 -9.38 1.99
C ALA A 97 5.57 -10.42 1.69
N LYS A 98 6.68 -10.02 1.09
CA LYS A 98 7.87 -10.87 0.92
C LYS A 98 8.52 -11.21 2.25
N LYS A 99 8.64 -10.23 3.17
CA LYS A 99 9.29 -10.41 4.48
C LYS A 99 8.43 -11.23 5.46
N PHE A 100 7.15 -10.93 5.58
CA PHE A 100 6.25 -11.53 6.58
C PHE A 100 5.37 -12.66 6.01
N GLY A 101 5.35 -12.82 4.69
CA GLY A 101 4.45 -13.75 4.02
C GLY A 101 3.01 -13.26 4.00
N ILE A 102 2.18 -14.03 3.32
CA ILE A 102 0.73 -13.77 3.22
C ILE A 102 0.01 -14.64 4.23
N ALA A 103 -0.93 -14.07 4.99
CA ALA A 103 -1.73 -14.78 5.97
C ALA A 103 -2.41 -16.02 5.33
N TRP A 104 -2.44 -17.13 6.06
CA TRP A 104 -2.93 -18.43 5.56
C TRP A 104 -4.36 -18.37 5.02
N TYR A 105 -5.25 -17.60 5.65
CA TYR A 105 -6.64 -17.42 5.20
C TYR A 105 -6.73 -16.67 3.87
N LYS A 106 -5.85 -15.69 3.62
CA LYS A 106 -5.74 -15.02 2.31
C LYS A 106 -5.29 -16.00 1.24
N LYS A 107 -4.32 -16.89 1.56
CA LYS A 107 -3.88 -17.95 0.63
C LYS A 107 -5.02 -18.93 0.31
N ALA A 108 -5.78 -19.35 1.33
CA ALA A 108 -6.94 -20.22 1.14
C ALA A 108 -8.01 -19.56 0.29
N PHE A 109 -8.29 -18.27 0.51
CA PHE A 109 -9.24 -17.49 -0.29
C PHE A 109 -8.80 -17.37 -1.75
N PHE A 110 -7.52 -17.05 -2.00
CA PHE A 110 -6.98 -17.00 -3.36
C PHE A 110 -6.99 -18.37 -4.05
N LEU A 111 -6.75 -19.46 -3.31
CA LEU A 111 -6.88 -20.81 -3.83
C LEU A 111 -8.33 -21.09 -4.26
N LEU A 112 -9.29 -20.72 -3.43
CA LEU A 112 -10.72 -20.86 -3.74
C LEU A 112 -11.09 -20.09 -5.01
N LEU A 113 -10.67 -18.83 -5.13
CA LEU A 113 -10.95 -18.02 -6.32
C LEU A 113 -10.26 -18.55 -7.58
N ARG A 114 -9.07 -19.14 -7.45
CA ARG A 114 -8.33 -19.70 -8.59
C ARG A 114 -8.98 -20.94 -9.15
N HIS A 115 -9.65 -21.74 -8.33
CA HIS A 115 -10.29 -22.99 -8.73
C HIS A 115 -11.81 -22.83 -8.85
N ARG A 116 -12.29 -22.63 -10.07
CA ARG A 116 -13.71 -22.38 -10.37
C ARG A 116 -14.65 -23.44 -9.78
N TRP A 117 -14.26 -24.72 -9.82
CA TRP A 117 -15.07 -25.80 -9.27
C TRP A 117 -15.22 -25.74 -7.73
N LEU A 118 -14.17 -25.28 -7.02
CA LEU A 118 -14.23 -25.04 -5.57
C LEU A 118 -15.16 -23.88 -5.23
N ASN A 119 -15.13 -22.85 -6.07
CA ASN A 119 -16.00 -21.70 -5.94
C ASN A 119 -17.47 -22.11 -6.13
N ASP A 120 -17.77 -22.87 -7.18
CA ASP A 120 -19.13 -23.39 -7.45
C ASP A 120 -19.63 -24.29 -6.32
N LEU A 121 -18.75 -25.11 -5.74
CA LEU A 121 -19.06 -25.96 -4.59
C LEU A 121 -19.36 -25.12 -3.33
N ALA A 122 -18.55 -24.12 -3.06
CA ALA A 122 -18.72 -23.22 -1.92
C ALA A 122 -20.07 -22.45 -2.00
N PHE A 123 -20.42 -21.97 -3.19
CA PHE A 123 -21.73 -21.31 -3.42
C PHE A 123 -22.91 -22.27 -3.29
N LYS A 124 -22.79 -23.50 -3.78
CA LYS A 124 -23.83 -24.53 -3.61
C LYS A 124 -24.05 -24.90 -2.15
N LEU A 125 -22.95 -25.03 -1.38
CA LEU A 125 -23.03 -25.32 0.05
C LEU A 125 -23.56 -24.12 0.86
N GLY A 126 -23.20 -22.88 0.48
CA GLY A 126 -23.69 -21.66 1.10
C GLY A 126 -25.18 -21.38 0.84
N TRP A 127 -25.78 -21.98 -0.22
CA TRP A 127 -27.22 -21.88 -0.51
C TRP A 127 -28.08 -22.86 0.32
N VAL A 128 -27.44 -23.79 1.04
CA VAL A 128 -28.12 -24.75 1.91
C VAL A 128 -28.29 -24.22 3.35
N PHE A 129 -27.65 -23.09 3.70
CA PHE A 129 -27.80 -22.36 4.95
C PHE A 129 -28.49 -21.01 4.71
#